data_1ba1b874dffdb20c6d5d525781627a1c
#
_entry.id   1ba1b874dffdb20c6d5d525781627a1c
#
_cell.length_a   1.000
_cell.length_b   1.000
_cell.length_c   1.000
_cell.angle_alpha   90.00
_cell.angle_beta   90.00
_cell.angle_gamma   90.00
#
_symmetry.space_group_name_H-M   'P 1'
#
loop_
_entity.id
_entity.type
_entity.pdbx_description
1 polymer ?
#
loop_
_entity_poly.entity_id
_entity_poly.type
_entity_poly.pdbx_seq_one_letter_code
_entity_poly.pdbx_strand_id
1 'polypeptide(L)'
;LEDRRSALDDALSRIGMDDRMPEAETSSFYGGNTDNADYEEMVYGEQASFYDSLKSQMVDVDLTDRQQEIMEYIIGSLDSDGLLRKSADSICDELAIYHNIDCTEDDIRRLIKILQGFDPAGIGAANLQECLLLQIGRRQPSRIRDLMHDIIAHHFEEFMNKRWDRIVKQTG
;
A
#
# COMPACT_ATOMS: atom_id res chain seq x y z
N LEU A 1 10.26 -59.09 -24.17
CA LEU A 1 10.76 -57.80 -24.75
C LEU A 1 9.92 -57.34 -25.96
N GLU A 2 9.25 -58.25 -26.66
CA GLU A 2 8.35 -57.95 -27.78
C GLU A 2 7.00 -57.35 -27.32
N ASP A 3 6.46 -57.81 -26.23
CA ASP A 3 5.17 -57.29 -25.70
C ASP A 3 5.21 -55.82 -25.25
N ARG A 4 6.40 -55.35 -24.83
CA ARG A 4 6.57 -53.93 -24.45
C ARG A 4 6.67 -53.01 -25.66
N ARG A 5 7.23 -53.48 -26.77
CA ARG A 5 7.30 -52.70 -28.02
C ARG A 5 5.93 -52.55 -28.67
N SER A 6 5.13 -53.63 -28.68
CA SER A 6 3.80 -53.61 -29.22
C SER A 6 2.88 -52.65 -28.45
N ALA A 7 2.97 -52.61 -27.12
CA ALA A 7 2.20 -51.68 -26.27
C ALA A 7 2.61 -50.20 -26.47
N LEU A 8 3.87 -49.95 -26.80
CA LEU A 8 4.38 -48.59 -27.07
C LEU A 8 3.93 -48.07 -28.43
N ASP A 9 3.94 -48.97 -29.48
CA ASP A 9 3.46 -48.63 -30.81
C ASP A 9 1.98 -48.39 -30.84
N ASP A 10 1.20 -49.16 -30.07
CA ASP A 10 -0.24 -48.97 -29.92
C ASP A 10 -0.59 -47.66 -29.20
N ALA A 11 0.22 -47.24 -28.20
CA ALA A 11 0.07 -45.96 -27.53
C ALA A 11 0.41 -44.77 -28.43
N LEU A 12 1.49 -44.90 -29.25
CA LEU A 12 1.90 -43.85 -30.17
C LEU A 12 0.92 -43.70 -31.35
N SER A 13 0.33 -44.79 -31.84
CA SER A 13 -0.72 -44.71 -32.89
C SER A 13 -1.99 -44.08 -32.43
N ARG A 14 -2.35 -44.18 -31.14
CA ARG A 14 -3.52 -43.49 -30.54
C ARG A 14 -3.29 -42.00 -30.39
N ILE A 15 -2.06 -41.55 -30.12
CA ILE A 15 -1.72 -40.13 -30.00
C ILE A 15 -1.71 -39.45 -31.38
N GLY A 16 -1.40 -40.20 -32.47
CA GLY A 16 -1.37 -39.65 -33.83
C GLY A 16 -2.72 -39.58 -34.56
N MET A 17 -3.82 -40.12 -33.99
CA MET A 17 -5.15 -40.15 -34.64
C MET A 17 -6.11 -39.08 -34.18
N ASP A 18 -5.73 -38.25 -33.22
CA ASP A 18 -6.63 -37.21 -32.66
C ASP A 18 -6.33 -35.79 -33.20
N ASP A 19 -5.50 -35.70 -34.27
CA ASP A 19 -5.17 -34.41 -34.89
C ASP A 19 -6.05 -34.09 -36.11
N ARG A 20 -7.35 -34.43 -36.03
CA ARG A 20 -8.40 -33.84 -36.89
C ARG A 20 -9.22 -32.86 -36.09
N MET A 21 -8.71 -31.61 -36.03
CA MET A 21 -9.55 -30.48 -35.68
C MET A 21 -10.67 -30.30 -36.68
N PRO A 22 -11.93 -30.20 -36.23
CA PRO A 22 -12.99 -29.68 -37.08
C PRO A 22 -12.75 -28.19 -37.29
N GLU A 23 -12.67 -27.77 -38.57
CA GLU A 23 -12.82 -26.37 -38.94
C GLU A 23 -14.26 -25.92 -38.54
N ALA A 24 -14.32 -25.18 -37.42
CA ALA A 24 -15.48 -24.36 -37.11
C ALA A 24 -15.09 -23.27 -36.14
N GLU A 25 -15.19 -22.07 -36.66
CA GLU A 25 -15.39 -20.81 -35.96
C GLU A 25 -14.23 -20.32 -35.01
N THR A 26 -13.45 -19.41 -35.59
CA THR A 26 -12.65 -18.45 -34.89
C THR A 26 -13.49 -17.66 -33.89
N SER A 27 -13.68 -18.19 -32.69
CA SER A 27 -13.87 -17.36 -31.52
C SER A 27 -12.60 -17.46 -30.71
N SER A 28 -11.88 -16.37 -30.72
CA SER A 28 -10.67 -16.08 -29.98
C SER A 28 -10.79 -16.54 -28.52
N PHE A 29 -10.26 -17.74 -28.23
CA PHE A 29 -9.96 -18.13 -26.86
C PHE A 29 -8.43 -18.24 -26.75
N TYR A 30 -7.76 -17.09 -26.83
CA TYR A 30 -6.42 -16.94 -26.36
C TYR A 30 -6.53 -16.61 -24.86
N GLY A 31 -6.84 -17.62 -24.06
CA GLY A 31 -6.71 -17.60 -22.62
C GLY A 31 -5.25 -17.79 -22.25
N GLY A 32 -4.49 -16.75 -22.31
CA GLY A 32 -3.10 -16.71 -21.88
C GLY A 32 -2.81 -15.35 -21.26
N ASN A 33 -2.79 -15.28 -19.93
CA ASN A 33 -1.99 -14.33 -19.16
C ASN A 33 -2.37 -12.83 -19.24
N THR A 34 -3.65 -12.50 -19.33
CA THR A 34 -4.11 -11.10 -19.25
C THR A 34 -4.41 -10.65 -17.82
N ASP A 35 -4.57 -11.60 -16.88
CA ASP A 35 -4.97 -11.26 -15.50
C ASP A 35 -3.88 -10.49 -14.72
N ASN A 36 -2.59 -10.69 -15.05
CA ASN A 36 -1.52 -9.95 -14.38
C ASN A 36 -1.31 -8.55 -14.99
N ALA A 37 -1.48 -8.39 -16.30
CA ALA A 37 -1.28 -7.10 -16.95
C ALA A 37 -2.40 -6.10 -16.56
N ASP A 38 -3.66 -6.57 -16.55
CA ASP A 38 -4.81 -5.77 -16.14
C ASP A 38 -4.76 -5.44 -14.63
N TYR A 39 -4.21 -6.35 -13.82
CA TYR A 39 -4.01 -6.13 -12.39
C TYR A 39 -2.89 -5.11 -12.13
N GLU A 40 -1.78 -5.20 -12.86
CA GLU A 40 -0.70 -4.22 -12.78
C GLU A 40 -1.14 -2.84 -13.28
N GLU A 41 -1.87 -2.75 -14.40
CA GLU A 41 -2.42 -1.48 -14.89
C GLU A 41 -3.42 -0.84 -13.92
N MET A 42 -4.31 -1.64 -13.29
CA MET A 42 -5.22 -1.13 -12.25
C MET A 42 -4.45 -0.62 -11.02
N VAL A 43 -3.45 -1.37 -10.55
CA VAL A 43 -2.64 -0.96 -9.38
C VAL A 43 -1.84 0.31 -9.68
N TYR A 44 -1.25 0.44 -10.86
CA TYR A 44 -0.55 1.66 -11.27
C TYR A 44 -1.52 2.86 -11.44
N GLY A 45 -2.70 2.64 -11.99
CA GLY A 45 -3.73 3.67 -12.14
C GLY A 45 -4.27 4.18 -10.81
N GLU A 46 -4.48 3.30 -9.84
CA GLU A 46 -4.91 3.66 -8.49
C GLU A 46 -3.81 4.41 -7.71
N GLN A 47 -2.56 3.99 -7.83
CA GLN A 47 -1.43 4.70 -7.21
C GLN A 47 -1.23 6.09 -7.79
N ALA A 48 -1.25 6.25 -9.10
CA ALA A 48 -1.15 7.57 -9.74
C ALA A 48 -2.28 8.49 -9.26
N SER A 49 -3.53 7.99 -9.22
CA SER A 49 -4.67 8.74 -8.70
C SER A 49 -4.53 9.14 -7.23
N PHE A 50 -3.92 8.27 -6.40
CA PHE A 50 -3.68 8.54 -4.99
C PHE A 50 -2.65 9.67 -4.78
N TYR A 51 -1.51 9.60 -5.46
CA TYR A 51 -0.49 10.66 -5.41
C TYR A 51 -1.01 11.99 -5.97
N ASP A 52 -1.76 11.96 -7.05
CA ASP A 52 -2.37 13.16 -7.62
C ASP A 52 -3.38 13.81 -6.65
N SER A 53 -4.14 13.00 -5.94
CA SER A 53 -5.05 13.47 -4.88
C SER A 53 -4.30 14.16 -3.74
N LEU A 54 -3.17 13.61 -3.28
CA LEU A 54 -2.34 14.24 -2.24
C LEU A 54 -1.71 15.55 -2.73
N LYS A 55 -1.23 15.58 -3.98
CA LYS A 55 -0.68 16.79 -4.59
C LYS A 55 -1.73 17.89 -4.76
N SER A 56 -2.96 17.53 -5.09
CA SER A 56 -4.03 18.52 -5.17
C SER A 56 -4.38 19.13 -3.80
N GLN A 57 -4.35 18.33 -2.75
CA GLN A 57 -4.53 18.83 -1.37
C GLN A 57 -3.38 19.73 -0.91
N MET A 58 -2.17 19.50 -1.42
CA MET A 58 -1.01 20.35 -1.11
C MET A 58 -1.20 21.79 -1.60
N VAL A 59 -1.94 22.01 -2.69
CA VAL A 59 -2.22 23.35 -3.24
C VAL A 59 -3.09 24.17 -2.30
N ASP A 60 -3.92 23.52 -1.47
CA ASP A 60 -4.79 24.17 -0.50
C ASP A 60 -4.05 24.63 0.77
N VAL A 61 -2.78 24.27 0.90
CA VAL A 61 -1.94 24.61 2.05
C VAL A 61 -0.95 25.68 1.66
N ASP A 62 -0.81 26.70 2.51
CA ASP A 62 0.13 27.80 2.29
C ASP A 62 1.58 27.35 2.60
N LEU A 63 2.25 26.83 1.57
CA LEU A 63 3.62 26.33 1.60
C LEU A 63 4.50 27.21 0.69
N THR A 64 5.73 27.46 1.13
CA THR A 64 6.76 28.07 0.27
C THR A 64 7.20 27.06 -0.80
N ASP A 65 7.73 27.55 -1.93
CA ASP A 65 8.21 26.71 -3.05
C ASP A 65 9.13 25.58 -2.55
N ARG A 66 10.06 25.91 -1.65
CA ARG A 66 10.97 24.95 -1.03
C ARG A 66 10.23 23.89 -0.18
N GLN A 67 9.21 24.30 0.56
CA GLN A 67 8.41 23.37 1.36
C GLN A 67 7.56 22.48 0.48
N GLN A 68 7.11 22.97 -0.69
CA GLN A 68 6.40 22.17 -1.68
C GLN A 68 7.31 21.07 -2.25
N GLU A 69 8.55 21.41 -2.64
CA GLU A 69 9.51 20.42 -3.12
C GLU A 69 9.79 19.33 -2.08
N ILE A 70 9.97 19.71 -0.82
CA ILE A 70 10.18 18.78 0.29
C ILE A 70 8.92 17.92 0.50
N MET A 71 7.73 18.52 0.47
CA MET A 71 6.47 17.79 0.64
C MET A 71 6.23 16.79 -0.49
N GLU A 72 6.53 17.16 -1.74
CA GLU A 72 6.46 16.23 -2.88
C GLU A 72 7.40 15.04 -2.69
N TYR A 73 8.60 15.29 -2.17
CA TYR A 73 9.55 14.23 -1.86
C TYR A 73 9.02 13.31 -0.75
N ILE A 74 8.43 13.87 0.31
CA ILE A 74 7.82 13.09 1.40
C ILE A 74 6.67 12.23 0.86
N ILE A 75 5.78 12.79 0.04
CA ILE A 75 4.68 12.08 -0.61
C ILE A 75 5.21 10.93 -1.48
N GLY A 76 6.26 11.17 -2.27
CA GLY A 76 6.92 10.14 -3.09
C GLY A 76 7.65 9.06 -2.28
N SER A 77 7.93 9.31 -0.99
CA SER A 77 8.56 8.37 -0.06
C SER A 77 7.57 7.50 0.73
N LEU A 78 6.25 7.71 0.55
CA LEU A 78 5.22 6.88 1.15
C LEU A 78 5.23 5.48 0.53
N ASP A 79 4.93 4.49 1.34
CA ASP A 79 4.72 3.12 0.84
C ASP A 79 3.32 2.93 0.23
N SER A 80 3.03 1.73 -0.25
CA SER A 80 1.72 1.38 -0.84
C SER A 80 0.55 1.56 0.12
N ASP A 81 0.81 1.51 1.42
CA ASP A 81 -0.20 1.65 2.48
C ASP A 81 -0.34 3.12 2.93
N GLY A 82 0.43 4.04 2.34
CA GLY A 82 0.48 5.44 2.71
C GLY A 82 1.26 5.72 4.00
N LEU A 83 2.08 4.78 4.46
CA LEU A 83 2.92 4.94 5.63
C LEU A 83 4.28 5.53 5.25
N LEU A 84 4.83 6.37 6.12
CA LEU A 84 6.17 6.94 5.99
C LEU A 84 7.14 6.21 6.91
N ARG A 85 7.81 5.18 6.39
CA ARG A 85 8.75 4.37 7.18
C ARG A 85 10.13 4.99 7.33
N LYS A 86 10.44 5.99 6.50
CA LYS A 86 11.71 6.73 6.57
C LYS A 86 11.72 7.68 7.76
N SER A 87 12.88 7.80 8.43
CA SER A 87 13.07 8.80 9.48
C SER A 87 13.22 10.19 8.89
N ALA A 88 12.91 11.23 9.69
CA ALA A 88 13.11 12.62 9.29
C ALA A 88 14.56 12.92 8.94
N ASP A 89 15.52 12.34 9.68
CA ASP A 89 16.95 12.45 9.45
C ASP A 89 17.35 11.87 8.08
N SER A 90 16.92 10.62 7.77
CA SER A 90 17.16 10.03 6.45
C SER A 90 16.59 10.84 5.30
N ILE A 91 15.42 11.47 5.49
CA ILE A 91 14.81 12.33 4.47
C ILE A 91 15.65 13.60 4.28
N CYS A 92 16.16 14.21 5.36
CA CYS A 92 17.06 15.35 5.27
C CYS A 92 18.34 15.01 4.49
N ASP A 93 18.98 13.88 4.81
CA ASP A 93 20.19 13.44 4.13
C ASP A 93 19.95 13.18 2.63
N GLU A 94 18.85 12.49 2.29
CA GLU A 94 18.48 12.22 0.91
C GLU A 94 18.18 13.52 0.13
N LEU A 95 17.49 14.48 0.72
CA LEU A 95 17.21 15.79 0.11
C LEU A 95 18.49 16.60 -0.13
N ALA A 96 19.42 16.57 0.83
CA ALA A 96 20.72 17.25 0.67
C ALA A 96 21.55 16.61 -0.45
N ILE A 97 21.58 15.29 -0.54
CA ILE A 97 22.42 14.54 -1.49
C ILE A 97 21.83 14.59 -2.91
N TYR A 98 20.53 14.34 -3.07
CA TYR A 98 19.92 14.13 -4.38
C TYR A 98 19.24 15.37 -4.96
N HIS A 99 18.77 16.29 -4.10
CA HIS A 99 18.02 17.48 -4.50
C HIS A 99 18.76 18.78 -4.17
N ASN A 100 19.91 18.72 -3.49
CA ASN A 100 20.64 19.88 -3.03
C ASN A 100 19.80 20.85 -2.17
N ILE A 101 18.90 20.27 -1.36
CA ILE A 101 18.01 21.00 -0.46
C ILE A 101 18.48 20.75 0.97
N ASP A 102 19.05 21.76 1.61
CA ASP A 102 19.40 21.71 3.03
C ASP A 102 18.15 21.92 3.88
N CYS A 103 17.79 20.99 4.72
CA CYS A 103 16.65 21.10 5.63
C CYS A 103 17.02 20.57 7.02
N THR A 104 16.24 20.96 8.01
CA THR A 104 16.39 20.45 9.38
C THR A 104 15.35 19.34 9.62
N GLU A 105 15.67 18.42 10.56
CA GLU A 105 14.67 17.43 10.98
C GLU A 105 13.35 18.07 11.46
N ASP A 106 13.42 19.24 12.10
CA ASP A 106 12.24 19.95 12.58
C ASP A 106 11.36 20.44 11.43
N ASP A 107 11.95 20.86 10.31
CA ASP A 107 11.20 21.23 9.10
C ASP A 107 10.49 20.04 8.53
N ILE A 108 11.16 18.89 8.41
CA ILE A 108 10.56 17.64 7.95
C ILE A 108 9.43 17.20 8.87
N ARG A 109 9.62 17.22 10.18
CA ARG A 109 8.59 16.86 11.16
C ARG A 109 7.35 17.76 11.08
N ARG A 110 7.54 19.07 10.82
CA ARG A 110 6.42 20.00 10.58
C ARG A 110 5.65 19.64 9.32
N LEU A 111 6.35 19.36 8.23
CA LEU A 111 5.74 18.99 6.96
C LEU A 111 5.00 17.64 7.07
N ILE A 112 5.56 16.65 7.77
CA ILE A 112 4.86 15.38 8.06
C ILE A 112 3.55 15.64 8.83
N LYS A 113 3.54 16.55 9.80
CA LYS A 113 2.30 16.90 10.52
C LYS A 113 1.24 17.55 9.62
N ILE A 114 1.66 18.34 8.65
CA ILE A 114 0.77 18.92 7.65
C ILE A 114 0.22 17.80 6.76
N LEU A 115 1.07 16.90 6.27
CA LEU A 115 0.67 15.75 5.48
C LEU A 115 -0.31 14.84 6.24
N GLN A 116 -0.09 14.61 7.52
CA GLN A 116 -1.01 13.86 8.39
C GLN A 116 -2.39 14.52 8.51
N GLY A 117 -2.53 15.76 8.09
CA GLY A 117 -3.80 16.49 7.95
C GLY A 117 -4.57 16.15 6.66
N PHE A 118 -3.95 15.56 5.65
CA PHE A 118 -4.56 15.25 4.35
C PHE A 118 -5.48 14.03 4.41
N ASP A 119 -6.31 13.85 3.40
CA ASP A 119 -7.10 12.65 3.18
C ASP A 119 -6.35 11.66 2.26
N PRO A 120 -6.37 10.38 2.61
CA PRO A 120 -7.10 9.69 3.69
C PRO A 120 -6.47 9.86 5.08
N ALA A 121 -7.31 9.73 6.13
CA ALA A 121 -6.85 9.80 7.51
C ALA A 121 -5.84 8.70 7.83
N GLY A 122 -4.72 9.07 8.46
CA GLY A 122 -3.62 8.14 8.80
C GLY A 122 -2.46 8.16 7.81
N ILE A 123 -2.54 8.98 6.74
CA ILE A 123 -1.44 9.18 5.80
C ILE A 123 -0.20 9.74 6.51
N GLY A 124 0.99 9.33 6.08
CA GLY A 124 2.25 9.82 6.64
C GLY A 124 2.56 9.34 8.07
N ALA A 125 1.82 8.34 8.58
CA ALA A 125 2.14 7.69 9.85
C ALA A 125 3.38 6.80 9.70
N ALA A 126 4.23 6.73 10.73
CA ALA A 126 5.43 5.89 10.71
C ALA A 126 5.11 4.39 10.85
N ASN A 127 3.98 4.04 11.46
CA ASN A 127 3.55 2.67 11.70
C ASN A 127 2.03 2.57 11.84
N LEU A 128 1.52 1.33 11.89
CA LEU A 128 0.09 1.05 12.00
C LEU A 128 -0.55 1.65 13.26
N GLN A 129 0.16 1.62 14.40
CA GLN A 129 -0.37 2.19 15.65
C GLN A 129 -0.63 3.69 15.51
N GLU A 130 0.34 4.44 14.99
CA GLU A 130 0.19 5.87 14.73
C GLU A 130 -0.91 6.15 13.70
N CYS A 131 -0.98 5.35 12.63
CA CYS A 131 -2.04 5.45 11.61
C CYS A 131 -3.43 5.34 12.25
N LEU A 132 -3.65 4.36 13.12
CA LEU A 132 -4.92 4.18 13.83
C LEU A 132 -5.20 5.35 14.80
N LEU A 133 -4.19 5.86 15.51
CA LEU A 133 -4.35 7.01 16.39
C LEU A 133 -4.76 8.28 15.62
N LEU A 134 -4.17 8.52 14.45
CA LEU A 134 -4.54 9.63 13.57
C LEU A 134 -5.99 9.49 13.07
N GLN A 135 -6.42 8.30 12.69
CA GLN A 135 -7.80 8.02 12.26
C GLN A 135 -8.80 8.23 13.41
N ILE A 136 -8.46 7.75 14.61
CA ILE A 136 -9.30 7.94 15.81
C ILE A 136 -9.37 9.43 16.16
N GLY A 137 -8.27 10.15 16.05
CA GLY A 137 -8.19 11.60 16.32
C GLY A 137 -9.15 12.43 15.48
N ARG A 138 -9.45 12.01 14.24
CA ARG A 138 -10.39 12.69 13.33
C ARG A 138 -11.88 12.39 13.64
N ARG A 139 -12.16 11.40 14.49
CA ARG A 139 -13.54 11.08 14.86
C ARG A 139 -14.12 12.13 15.81
N GLN A 140 -15.45 12.27 15.78
CA GLN A 140 -16.16 13.13 16.71
C GLN A 140 -15.85 12.75 18.17
N PRO A 141 -15.64 13.72 19.06
CA PRO A 141 -15.42 13.46 20.49
C PRO A 141 -16.54 12.61 21.08
N SER A 142 -16.19 11.50 21.69
CA SER A 142 -17.15 10.59 22.34
C SER A 142 -16.40 9.66 23.29
N ARG A 143 -17.11 9.13 24.30
CA ARG A 143 -16.55 8.14 25.22
C ARG A 143 -15.98 6.92 24.49
N ILE A 144 -16.58 6.51 23.37
CA ILE A 144 -16.11 5.38 22.56
C ILE A 144 -14.79 5.75 21.87
N ARG A 145 -14.67 6.96 21.31
CA ARG A 145 -13.43 7.45 20.71
C ARG A 145 -12.29 7.46 21.72
N ASP A 146 -12.56 7.97 22.93
CA ASP A 146 -11.56 8.08 23.99
C ASP A 146 -11.11 6.68 24.46
N LEU A 147 -12.03 5.72 24.58
CA LEU A 147 -11.71 4.33 24.83
C LEU A 147 -10.89 3.69 23.71
N MET A 148 -11.27 3.93 22.45
CA MET A 148 -10.49 3.43 21.29
C MET A 148 -9.06 3.99 21.30
N HIS A 149 -8.92 5.30 21.59
CA HIS A 149 -7.63 5.95 21.68
C HIS A 149 -6.78 5.33 22.79
N ASP A 150 -7.36 5.11 23.98
CA ASP A 150 -6.67 4.50 25.11
C ASP A 150 -6.19 3.07 24.81
N ILE A 151 -7.04 2.26 24.20
CA ILE A 151 -6.70 0.89 23.79
C ILE A 151 -5.52 0.90 22.79
N ILE A 152 -5.58 1.73 21.77
CA ILE A 152 -4.53 1.75 20.73
C ILE A 152 -3.25 2.40 21.28
N ALA A 153 -3.34 3.40 22.15
CA ALA A 153 -2.16 4.08 22.70
C ALA A 153 -1.40 3.20 23.71
N HIS A 154 -2.12 2.48 24.60
CA HIS A 154 -1.50 1.80 25.74
C HIS A 154 -1.59 0.28 25.72
N HIS A 155 -2.51 -0.30 24.91
CA HIS A 155 -2.78 -1.74 24.86
C HIS A 155 -2.68 -2.29 23.43
N PHE A 156 -1.82 -1.70 22.61
CA PHE A 156 -1.71 -2.06 21.20
C PHE A 156 -1.29 -3.51 20.97
N GLU A 157 -0.37 -4.04 21.78
CA GLU A 157 0.07 -5.44 21.68
C GLU A 157 -1.05 -6.43 22.03
N GLU A 158 -1.82 -6.14 23.07
CA GLU A 158 -2.98 -6.94 23.45
C GLU A 158 -4.05 -6.90 22.36
N PHE A 159 -4.27 -5.72 21.75
CA PHE A 159 -5.18 -5.53 20.65
C PHE A 159 -4.75 -6.36 19.42
N MET A 160 -3.51 -6.28 19.01
CA MET A 160 -2.96 -7.04 17.87
C MET A 160 -3.04 -8.56 18.10
N ASN A 161 -2.84 -9.00 19.33
CA ASN A 161 -2.94 -10.40 19.72
C ASN A 161 -4.36 -10.85 20.09
N LYS A 162 -5.37 -9.99 19.91
CA LYS A 162 -6.80 -10.26 20.21
C LYS A 162 -7.04 -10.71 21.67
N ARG A 163 -6.25 -10.18 22.62
CA ARG A 163 -6.36 -10.50 24.04
C ARG A 163 -7.41 -9.64 24.74
N TRP A 164 -8.64 -9.74 24.31
CA TRP A 164 -9.76 -8.90 24.75
C TRP A 164 -9.99 -8.95 26.27
N ASP A 165 -9.85 -10.12 26.88
CA ASP A 165 -10.01 -10.28 28.34
C ASP A 165 -9.04 -9.43 29.17
N ARG A 166 -7.83 -9.20 28.65
CA ARG A 166 -6.85 -8.33 29.31
C ARG A 166 -7.20 -6.87 29.14
N ILE A 167 -7.58 -6.48 27.92
CA ILE A 167 -7.99 -5.09 27.63
C ILE A 167 -9.16 -4.71 28.53
N VAL A 168 -10.22 -5.53 28.61
CA VAL A 168 -11.39 -5.28 29.45
C VAL A 168 -11.03 -5.17 30.94
N LYS A 169 -10.09 -5.96 31.44
CA LYS A 169 -9.65 -5.87 32.84
C LYS A 169 -8.87 -4.59 33.16
N GLN A 170 -8.24 -3.99 32.15
CA GLN A 170 -7.40 -2.81 32.33
C GLN A 170 -8.15 -1.51 32.05
N THR A 171 -9.15 -1.54 31.16
CA THR A 171 -9.94 -0.36 30.78
C THR A 171 -11.27 -0.23 31.52
N GLY A 172 -11.71 -1.26 32.24
CA GLY A 172 -12.95 -1.27 33.05
C GLY A 172 -14.14 -1.74 32.25
#